data_a7fc749bf2149c614f81e3a7021f184f
#
_entry.id   a7fc749bf2149c614f81e3a7021f184f
#
_cell.length_a   1.000
_cell.length_b   1.000
_cell.length_c   1.000
_cell.angle_alpha   90.00
_cell.angle_beta   90.00
_cell.angle_gamma   90.00
#
_symmetry.space_group_name_H-M   'P 1'
#
loop_
_entity.id
_entity.type
_entity.pdbx_description
1 polymer ?
#
loop_
_entity_poly.entity_id
_entity_poly.type
_entity_poly.pdbx_seq_one_letter_code
_entity_poly.pdbx_strand_id
1 'polypeptide(L)'
;ESAKKAEAEDVLKKLGTENGGNGYGCVADNAQTKVAKNDEWSQIIRNFVPPRIHLRGDRKMLETCYQYERIEAGCDEAGRGCLAGAVFAAAVILPPDFHDPLLNDSKQMSERNRDRLRPIIEREAVAWAVAAVPPERIDEINILNASFEGMCRAVGELRTRPEFLAIDGNRFRSSLDIPYRCIVKGDGKYADIAAASVLAKTHRDEYMRRLAEEFPQYGWAKNKGYPTREHRLAVRRYGVTPYHRLTFNHESGQLELF
;
A
#
# COMPACT_ATOMS: atom_id res chain seq x y z
N GLU A 1 10.48 -4.99 -28.67
CA GLU A 1 9.43 -5.20 -27.62
C GLU A 1 9.89 -6.18 -26.55
N SER A 2 10.47 -7.33 -26.91
CA SER A 2 10.94 -8.35 -25.96
C SER A 2 12.11 -7.86 -25.08
N ALA A 3 13.04 -7.07 -25.61
CA ALA A 3 14.16 -6.52 -24.84
C ALA A 3 13.71 -5.49 -23.77
N LYS A 4 12.71 -4.65 -24.08
CA LYS A 4 12.15 -3.68 -23.13
C LYS A 4 11.35 -4.33 -21.99
N LYS A 5 10.76 -5.50 -22.25
CA LYS A 5 10.06 -6.29 -21.26
C LYS A 5 11.03 -6.94 -20.26
N ALA A 6 12.16 -7.44 -20.76
CA ALA A 6 13.24 -8.00 -19.93
C ALA A 6 13.91 -6.96 -19.03
N GLU A 7 14.08 -5.71 -19.51
CA GLU A 7 14.59 -4.60 -18.69
C GLU A 7 13.65 -4.22 -17.56
N ALA A 8 12.34 -4.18 -17.81
CA ALA A 8 11.34 -3.88 -16.78
C ALA A 8 11.28 -4.98 -15.69
N GLU A 9 11.43 -6.25 -16.08
CA GLU A 9 11.48 -7.38 -15.14
C GLU A 9 12.76 -7.36 -14.31
N ASP A 10 13.91 -6.93 -14.88
CA ASP A 10 15.19 -6.85 -14.16
C ASP A 10 15.20 -5.73 -13.12
N VAL A 11 14.54 -4.60 -13.40
CA VAL A 11 14.40 -3.49 -12.45
C VAL A 11 13.47 -3.87 -11.29
N LEU A 12 12.37 -4.59 -11.55
CA LEU A 12 11.51 -5.11 -10.49
C LEU A 12 12.24 -6.15 -9.63
N LYS A 13 13.09 -7.00 -10.22
CA LYS A 13 13.98 -7.92 -9.49
C LYS A 13 14.99 -7.21 -8.61
N LYS A 14 15.63 -6.17 -9.10
CA LYS A 14 16.62 -5.37 -8.34
C LYS A 14 15.97 -4.53 -7.23
N LEU A 15 14.65 -4.29 -7.32
CA LEU A 15 13.90 -3.47 -6.36
C LEU A 15 13.40 -4.22 -5.12
N GLY A 16 13.66 -5.51 -4.96
CA GLY A 16 13.29 -6.16 -3.71
C GLY A 16 12.95 -7.64 -3.73
N THR A 17 13.47 -8.45 -4.65
CA THR A 17 13.24 -9.89 -4.58
C THR A 17 14.55 -10.68 -4.62
N GLU A 18 15.13 -10.93 -3.48
CA GLU A 18 15.98 -12.10 -3.26
C GLU A 18 15.12 -13.28 -2.76
N ASN A 19 13.94 -13.53 -3.30
CA ASN A 19 13.23 -14.80 -3.10
C ASN A 19 12.36 -15.11 -4.31
N GLY A 20 12.67 -16.24 -4.93
CA GLY A 20 12.10 -16.71 -6.17
C GLY A 20 10.60 -17.01 -6.09
N GLY A 21 9.84 -16.32 -6.90
CA GLY A 21 8.44 -16.61 -7.17
C GLY A 21 7.84 -15.56 -8.10
N ASN A 22 7.41 -15.98 -9.27
CA ASN A 22 6.62 -15.28 -10.27
C ASN A 22 6.56 -13.73 -10.21
N GLY A 23 7.49 -13.08 -10.86
CA GLY A 23 7.44 -11.82 -11.62
C GLY A 23 6.89 -10.53 -11.03
N TYR A 24 6.25 -10.52 -9.88
CA TYR A 24 5.67 -9.33 -9.27
C TYR A 24 6.05 -9.28 -7.80
N GLY A 25 6.98 -8.38 -7.44
CA GLY A 25 7.58 -8.33 -6.12
C GLY A 25 6.56 -8.03 -5.01
N CYS A 26 6.52 -8.90 -4.03
CA CYS A 26 5.91 -8.66 -2.74
C CYS A 26 7.02 -8.45 -1.71
N VAL A 27 6.90 -7.45 -0.85
CA VAL A 27 7.79 -7.24 0.28
C VAL A 27 7.04 -7.66 1.53
N ALA A 28 7.51 -8.73 2.16
CA ALA A 28 7.01 -9.20 3.45
C ALA A 28 8.09 -9.07 4.52
N ASP A 29 7.66 -9.09 5.76
CA ASP A 29 8.56 -8.98 6.91
C ASP A 29 9.50 -10.18 6.99
N ASN A 30 10.78 -9.95 6.69
CA ASN A 30 11.89 -10.90 6.88
C ASN A 30 12.62 -10.67 8.22
N ALA A 31 12.16 -9.74 9.07
CA ALA A 31 12.79 -9.51 10.34
C ALA A 31 12.54 -10.69 11.29
N GLN A 32 13.62 -11.24 11.85
CA GLN A 32 13.59 -12.24 12.93
C GLN A 32 13.08 -11.59 14.23
N THR A 33 11.88 -11.04 14.23
CA THR A 33 11.22 -10.57 15.43
C THR A 33 10.47 -11.75 16.06
N LYS A 34 10.54 -11.89 17.38
CA LYS A 34 10.01 -12.99 18.21
C LYS A 34 8.72 -13.57 17.64
N VAL A 35 8.83 -14.74 17.01
CA VAL A 35 7.69 -15.51 16.51
C VAL A 35 6.94 -16.05 17.71
N ALA A 36 5.97 -15.30 18.21
CA ALA A 36 4.89 -15.92 18.96
C ALA A 36 4.17 -16.86 17.99
N LYS A 37 3.95 -18.12 18.38
CA LYS A 37 3.20 -19.06 17.56
C LYS A 37 1.81 -18.50 17.28
N ASN A 38 1.23 -18.79 16.12
CA ASN A 38 -0.11 -18.29 15.73
C ASN A 38 -1.16 -18.45 16.85
N ASP A 39 -1.04 -19.52 17.65
CA ASP A 39 -1.93 -19.79 18.79
C ASP A 39 -1.80 -18.76 19.93
N GLU A 40 -0.60 -18.23 20.18
CA GLU A 40 -0.37 -17.23 21.22
C GLU A 40 -1.02 -15.88 20.84
N TRP A 41 -0.87 -15.44 19.59
CA TRP A 41 -1.52 -14.21 19.13
C TRP A 41 -3.05 -14.34 19.11
N SER A 42 -3.57 -15.49 18.70
CA SER A 42 -5.00 -15.79 18.75
C SER A 42 -5.55 -15.70 20.18
N GLN A 43 -4.80 -16.17 21.18
CA GLN A 43 -5.19 -16.08 22.58
C GLN A 43 -5.08 -14.65 23.12
N ILE A 44 -4.01 -13.92 22.77
CA ILE A 44 -3.84 -12.51 23.18
C ILE A 44 -4.97 -11.64 22.63
N ILE A 45 -5.30 -11.78 21.34
CA ILE A 45 -6.36 -11.00 20.69
C ILE A 45 -7.73 -11.35 21.29
N ARG A 46 -8.05 -12.64 21.50
CA ARG A 46 -9.35 -13.06 22.08
C ARG A 46 -9.53 -12.64 23.54
N ASN A 47 -8.43 -12.50 24.28
CA ASN A 47 -8.46 -12.11 25.70
C ASN A 47 -8.32 -10.59 25.89
N PHE A 48 -8.06 -9.85 24.80
CA PHE A 48 -7.91 -8.41 24.86
C PHE A 48 -9.28 -7.73 25.05
N VAL A 49 -9.48 -7.14 26.21
CA VAL A 49 -10.59 -6.25 26.47
C VAL A 49 -10.13 -4.82 26.09
N PRO A 50 -10.67 -4.23 25.02
CA PRO A 50 -10.23 -2.89 24.62
C PRO A 50 -10.44 -1.91 25.78
N PRO A 51 -9.45 -1.09 26.11
CA PRO A 51 -9.62 -0.04 27.10
C PRO A 51 -10.74 0.88 26.62
N ARG A 52 -11.69 1.20 27.51
CA ARG A 52 -12.65 2.27 27.23
C ARG A 52 -11.87 3.55 27.03
N ILE A 53 -11.74 4.00 25.79
CA ILE A 53 -10.99 5.20 25.42
C ILE A 53 -11.69 6.40 26.06
N HIS A 54 -11.16 6.87 27.17
CA HIS A 54 -11.53 8.15 27.75
C HIS A 54 -10.77 9.21 26.95
N LEU A 55 -11.50 9.97 26.15
CA LEU A 55 -10.99 11.13 25.43
C LEU A 55 -10.26 12.08 26.38
N ARG A 56 -8.94 12.10 26.38
CA ARG A 56 -8.12 13.17 26.95
C ARG A 56 -7.59 14.03 25.81
N GLY A 57 -8.26 15.14 25.56
CA GLY A 57 -7.81 16.16 24.62
C GLY A 57 -8.35 16.00 23.20
N ASP A 58 -8.43 17.09 22.45
CA ASP A 58 -9.12 17.31 21.18
C ASP A 58 -8.61 16.51 19.92
N ARG A 59 -7.80 15.48 20.08
CA ARG A 59 -7.41 14.59 18.97
C ARG A 59 -8.13 13.26 19.09
N LYS A 60 -9.00 13.00 18.13
CA LYS A 60 -9.64 11.69 17.96
C LYS A 60 -8.56 10.65 17.65
N MET A 61 -8.31 9.75 18.61
CA MET A 61 -7.42 8.61 18.40
C MET A 61 -8.10 7.57 17.49
N LEU A 62 -7.31 6.88 16.67
CA LEU A 62 -7.79 5.76 15.88
C LEU A 62 -8.08 4.57 16.79
N GLU A 63 -9.14 3.82 16.49
CA GLU A 63 -9.36 2.50 17.06
C GLU A 63 -8.33 1.52 16.46
N THR A 64 -7.85 0.55 17.25
CA THR A 64 -6.78 -0.34 16.76
C THR A 64 -7.23 -1.19 15.58
N CYS A 65 -8.45 -1.73 15.62
CA CYS A 65 -9.06 -2.55 14.58
C CYS A 65 -10.59 -2.43 14.61
N TYR A 66 -11.26 -2.97 13.60
CA TYR A 66 -12.73 -3.00 13.50
C TYR A 66 -13.31 -4.20 14.27
N GLN A 67 -12.61 -5.37 14.29
CA GLN A 67 -13.06 -6.61 14.92
C GLN A 67 -12.05 -7.08 16.00
N TYR A 68 -12.29 -6.72 17.24
CA TYR A 68 -11.40 -7.08 18.36
C TYR A 68 -11.36 -8.58 18.70
N GLU A 69 -12.35 -9.34 18.29
CA GLU A 69 -12.44 -10.78 18.62
C GLU A 69 -11.74 -11.69 17.60
N ARG A 70 -11.15 -11.11 16.56
CA ARG A 70 -10.54 -11.82 15.43
C ARG A 70 -9.17 -11.28 15.12
N ILE A 71 -8.32 -12.12 14.54
CA ILE A 71 -7.08 -11.65 13.91
C ILE A 71 -7.49 -10.86 12.66
N GLU A 72 -7.50 -9.54 12.77
CA GLU A 72 -7.87 -8.64 11.68
C GLU A 72 -6.63 -8.12 10.97
N ALA A 73 -6.71 -8.03 9.64
CA ALA A 73 -5.75 -7.29 8.84
C ALA A 73 -6.42 -6.08 8.21
N GLY A 74 -5.89 -4.88 8.47
CA GLY A 74 -6.22 -3.66 7.76
C GLY A 74 -5.54 -3.63 6.39
N CYS A 75 -6.27 -3.23 5.33
CA CYS A 75 -5.76 -3.17 3.96
C CYS A 75 -6.06 -1.82 3.32
N ASP A 76 -5.06 -1.28 2.60
CA ASP A 76 -5.19 -0.06 1.80
C ASP A 76 -4.25 -0.11 0.58
N GLU A 77 -4.43 0.82 -0.38
CA GLU A 77 -3.61 0.95 -1.56
C GLU A 77 -3.11 2.38 -1.80
N ALA A 78 -2.02 2.51 -2.54
CA ALA A 78 -1.44 3.77 -2.98
C ALA A 78 -1.16 3.78 -4.49
N GLY A 79 -1.44 4.91 -5.13
CA GLY A 79 -1.07 5.13 -6.53
C GLY A 79 -2.17 4.86 -7.55
N ARG A 80 -3.44 4.75 -7.17
CA ARG A 80 -4.55 4.53 -8.12
C ARG A 80 -4.64 5.59 -9.21
N GLY A 81 -4.56 6.85 -8.86
CA GLY A 81 -4.71 7.99 -9.79
C GLY A 81 -3.45 8.40 -10.53
N CYS A 82 -2.39 7.61 -10.51
CA CYS A 82 -1.12 7.94 -11.15
C CYS A 82 -1.09 7.53 -12.62
N LEU A 83 -0.46 8.33 -13.48
CA LEU A 83 -0.23 8.02 -14.90
C LEU A 83 0.89 6.99 -15.09
N ALA A 84 1.80 6.89 -14.11
CA ALA A 84 2.96 6.01 -14.18
C ALA A 84 3.21 5.30 -12.86
N GLY A 85 3.88 4.16 -12.96
CA GLY A 85 4.28 3.30 -11.87
C GLY A 85 3.19 2.34 -11.41
N ALA A 86 3.62 1.32 -10.67
CA ALA A 86 2.75 0.30 -10.10
C ALA A 86 1.74 0.89 -9.09
N VAL A 87 0.62 0.21 -8.88
CA VAL A 87 -0.20 0.37 -7.69
C VAL A 87 0.37 -0.52 -6.59
N PHE A 88 0.50 0.03 -5.38
CA PHE A 88 0.97 -0.68 -4.20
C PHE A 88 -0.20 -0.90 -3.26
N ALA A 89 -0.35 -2.10 -2.76
CA ALA A 89 -1.32 -2.43 -1.73
C ALA A 89 -0.58 -3.03 -0.52
N ALA A 90 -1.08 -2.77 0.66
CA ALA A 90 -0.52 -3.31 1.89
C ALA A 90 -1.61 -3.97 2.74
N ALA A 91 -1.18 -4.95 3.54
CA ALA A 91 -1.96 -5.58 4.58
C ALA A 91 -1.16 -5.56 5.88
N VAL A 92 -1.79 -5.18 7.00
CA VAL A 92 -1.14 -5.04 8.30
C VAL A 92 -2.02 -5.63 9.41
N ILE A 93 -1.43 -6.48 10.24
CA ILE A 93 -2.02 -6.96 11.51
C ILE A 93 -1.27 -6.27 12.63
N LEU A 94 -1.94 -5.43 13.39
CA LEU A 94 -1.35 -4.75 14.56
C LEU A 94 -1.61 -5.53 15.84
N PRO A 95 -0.72 -5.45 16.84
CA PRO A 95 -1.05 -5.91 18.19
C PRO A 95 -2.19 -5.06 18.77
N PRO A 96 -3.05 -5.65 19.63
CA PRO A 96 -4.24 -4.96 20.14
C PRO A 96 -3.95 -3.66 20.93
N ASP A 97 -2.78 -3.56 21.52
CA ASP A 97 -2.30 -2.43 22.33
C ASP A 97 -1.45 -1.45 21.50
N PHE A 98 -1.32 -1.64 20.18
CA PHE A 98 -0.56 -0.74 19.35
C PHE A 98 -1.15 0.66 19.38
N HIS A 99 -0.29 1.63 19.70
CA HIS A 99 -0.65 3.03 19.73
C HIS A 99 0.53 3.92 19.35
N ASP A 100 0.37 4.73 18.31
CA ASP A 100 1.30 5.79 17.96
C ASP A 100 0.53 7.10 17.69
N PRO A 101 0.83 8.19 18.42
CA PRO A 101 0.11 9.47 18.30
C PRO A 101 0.31 10.17 16.95
N LEU A 102 1.29 9.74 16.14
CA LEU A 102 1.51 10.27 14.80
C LEU A 102 0.66 9.55 13.75
N LEU A 103 0.17 8.33 14.06
CA LEU A 103 -0.60 7.54 13.09
C LEU A 103 -1.98 8.17 12.87
N ASN A 104 -2.27 8.49 11.62
CA ASN A 104 -3.53 9.08 11.17
C ASN A 104 -3.70 8.78 9.67
N ASP A 105 -4.77 9.25 9.05
CA ASP A 105 -4.95 9.27 7.59
C ASP A 105 -3.65 9.72 6.88
N SER A 106 -3.09 8.86 6.07
CA SER A 106 -1.78 9.06 5.43
C SER A 106 -1.73 10.31 4.55
N LYS A 107 -2.89 10.75 4.04
CA LYS A 107 -3.03 11.97 3.22
C LYS A 107 -2.94 13.25 4.04
N GLN A 108 -3.26 13.17 5.34
CA GLN A 108 -3.14 14.28 6.29
C GLN A 108 -1.76 14.34 6.94
N MET A 109 -0.97 13.29 6.81
CA MET A 109 0.39 13.24 7.35
C MET A 109 1.41 13.81 6.36
N SER A 110 2.43 14.50 6.89
CA SER A 110 3.60 14.89 6.10
C SER A 110 4.40 13.65 5.66
N GLU A 111 5.15 13.77 4.55
CA GLU A 111 6.07 12.71 4.09
C GLU A 111 7.03 12.30 5.21
N ARG A 112 7.61 13.28 5.92
CA ARG A 112 8.50 13.04 7.07
C ARG A 112 7.86 12.19 8.17
N ASN A 113 6.58 12.40 8.49
CA ASN A 113 5.90 11.61 9.51
C ASN A 113 5.62 10.19 9.04
N ARG A 114 5.25 10.01 7.76
CA ARG A 114 5.08 8.68 7.17
C ARG A 114 6.40 7.90 7.17
N ASP A 115 7.51 8.54 6.78
CA ASP A 115 8.83 7.93 6.76
C ASP A 115 9.33 7.54 8.18
N ARG A 116 8.91 8.29 9.22
CA ARG A 116 9.18 7.92 10.63
C ARG A 116 8.33 6.75 11.11
N LEU A 117 7.07 6.69 10.68
CA LEU A 117 6.13 5.64 11.10
C LEU A 117 6.41 4.30 10.43
N ARG A 118 6.88 4.30 9.18
CA ARG A 118 7.15 3.06 8.44
C ARG A 118 8.00 2.07 9.25
N PRO A 119 9.22 2.40 9.73
CA PRO A 119 10.04 1.45 10.48
C PRO A 119 9.42 1.05 11.84
N ILE A 120 8.57 1.88 12.43
CA ILE A 120 7.83 1.55 13.65
C ILE A 120 6.79 0.48 13.33
N ILE A 121 5.97 0.69 12.30
CA ILE A 121 4.94 -0.27 11.87
C ILE A 121 5.60 -1.60 11.46
N GLU A 122 6.66 -1.57 10.64
CA GLU A 122 7.38 -2.75 10.18
C GLU A 122 7.97 -3.57 11.35
N ARG A 123 8.39 -2.91 12.42
CA ARG A 123 8.94 -3.56 13.61
C ARG A 123 7.87 -4.08 14.57
N GLU A 124 6.79 -3.34 14.76
CA GLU A 124 5.82 -3.59 15.84
C GLU A 124 4.58 -4.37 15.39
N ALA A 125 4.30 -4.39 14.07
CA ALA A 125 3.20 -5.17 13.55
C ALA A 125 3.39 -6.68 13.81
N VAL A 126 2.31 -7.37 14.15
CA VAL A 126 2.27 -8.85 14.24
C VAL A 126 2.65 -9.45 12.89
N ALA A 127 2.11 -8.91 11.81
CA ALA A 127 2.49 -9.24 10.44
C ALA A 127 2.18 -8.06 9.52
N TRP A 128 2.97 -7.89 8.46
CA TRP A 128 2.70 -6.95 7.40
C TRP A 128 3.25 -7.47 6.07
N ALA A 129 2.64 -7.02 4.99
CA ALA A 129 3.14 -7.28 3.65
C ALA A 129 2.71 -6.15 2.70
N VAL A 130 3.51 -5.93 1.65
CA VAL A 130 3.25 -4.94 0.59
C VAL A 130 3.42 -5.60 -0.76
N ALA A 131 2.41 -5.53 -1.61
CA ALA A 131 2.42 -6.05 -2.95
C ALA A 131 2.33 -4.93 -3.99
N ALA A 132 3.06 -5.07 -5.10
CA ALA A 132 3.02 -4.18 -6.23
C ALA A 132 2.35 -4.85 -7.43
N VAL A 133 1.44 -4.13 -8.10
CA VAL A 133 0.84 -4.56 -9.37
C VAL A 133 1.31 -3.60 -10.45
N PRO A 134 2.05 -4.08 -11.47
CA PRO A 134 2.72 -3.23 -12.45
C PRO A 134 1.75 -2.62 -13.48
N PRO A 135 2.21 -1.60 -14.23
CA PRO A 135 1.40 -0.90 -15.23
C PRO A 135 0.74 -1.82 -16.27
N GLU A 136 1.46 -2.81 -16.79
CA GLU A 136 0.94 -3.75 -17.78
C GLU A 136 -0.28 -4.49 -17.24
N ARG A 137 -0.18 -4.96 -16.00
CA ARG A 137 -1.29 -5.67 -15.35
C ARG A 137 -2.46 -4.74 -15.05
N ILE A 138 -2.18 -3.47 -14.70
CA ILE A 138 -3.22 -2.45 -14.54
C ILE A 138 -3.97 -2.22 -15.84
N ASP A 139 -3.25 -2.16 -16.97
CA ASP A 139 -3.84 -1.95 -18.29
C ASP A 139 -4.68 -3.17 -18.75
N GLU A 140 -4.30 -4.38 -18.36
CA GLU A 140 -5.06 -5.61 -18.64
C GLU A 140 -6.39 -5.70 -17.89
N ILE A 141 -6.38 -5.43 -16.57
CA ILE A 141 -7.51 -5.73 -15.68
C ILE A 141 -8.22 -4.50 -15.12
N ASN A 142 -7.78 -3.31 -15.46
CA ASN A 142 -8.06 -1.98 -14.92
C ASN A 142 -7.60 -1.76 -13.48
N ILE A 143 -7.53 -0.48 -13.09
CA ILE A 143 -6.97 -0.06 -11.80
C ILE A 143 -7.78 -0.54 -10.59
N LEU A 144 -9.10 -0.70 -10.71
CA LEU A 144 -9.93 -1.18 -9.61
C LEU A 144 -9.62 -2.64 -9.28
N ASN A 145 -9.59 -3.48 -10.32
CA ASN A 145 -9.25 -4.90 -10.15
C ASN A 145 -7.79 -5.09 -9.76
N ALA A 146 -6.87 -4.25 -10.26
CA ALA A 146 -5.46 -4.27 -9.86
C ALA A 146 -5.27 -3.91 -8.38
N SER A 147 -6.05 -2.95 -7.83
CA SER A 147 -6.04 -2.66 -6.39
C SER A 147 -6.51 -3.87 -5.58
N PHE A 148 -7.60 -4.54 -6.00
CA PHE A 148 -8.09 -5.74 -5.32
C PHE A 148 -7.09 -6.89 -5.38
N GLU A 149 -6.48 -7.12 -6.55
CA GLU A 149 -5.45 -8.13 -6.74
C GLU A 149 -4.24 -7.84 -5.84
N GLY A 150 -3.80 -6.58 -5.76
CA GLY A 150 -2.69 -6.18 -4.90
C GLY A 150 -2.98 -6.43 -3.42
N MET A 151 -4.18 -6.08 -2.93
CA MET A 151 -4.58 -6.36 -1.55
C MET A 151 -4.65 -7.87 -1.27
N CYS A 152 -5.24 -8.67 -2.18
CA CYS A 152 -5.28 -10.12 -2.02
C CYS A 152 -3.86 -10.74 -1.98
N ARG A 153 -2.94 -10.24 -2.82
CA ARG A 153 -1.52 -10.68 -2.79
C ARG A 153 -0.86 -10.31 -1.47
N ALA A 154 -1.00 -9.06 -1.00
CA ALA A 154 -0.44 -8.63 0.27
C ALA A 154 -0.97 -9.49 1.45
N VAL A 155 -2.28 -9.76 1.48
CA VAL A 155 -2.87 -10.66 2.50
C VAL A 155 -2.30 -12.08 2.39
N GLY A 156 -2.10 -12.61 1.17
CA GLY A 156 -1.52 -13.94 0.93
C GLY A 156 -0.07 -14.09 1.42
N GLU A 157 0.68 -12.98 1.47
CA GLU A 157 2.08 -12.95 1.91
C GLU A 157 2.25 -12.69 3.42
N LEU A 158 1.15 -12.45 4.14
CA LEU A 158 1.22 -12.31 5.60
C LEU A 158 1.67 -13.61 6.25
N ARG A 159 2.68 -13.53 7.12
CA ARG A 159 3.16 -14.69 7.91
C ARG A 159 2.12 -15.21 8.91
N THR A 160 1.16 -14.38 9.29
CA THR A 160 0.01 -14.72 10.14
C THR A 160 -1.25 -14.62 9.32
N ARG A 161 -2.02 -15.71 9.16
CA ARG A 161 -3.27 -15.69 8.41
C ARG A 161 -4.33 -14.91 9.18
N PRO A 162 -4.91 -13.85 8.60
CA PRO A 162 -6.02 -13.14 9.22
C PRO A 162 -7.31 -13.95 9.17
N GLU A 163 -8.18 -13.71 10.16
CA GLU A 163 -9.54 -14.26 10.25
C GLU A 163 -10.59 -13.26 9.71
N PHE A 164 -10.18 -12.00 9.50
CA PHE A 164 -11.01 -10.93 8.97
C PHE A 164 -10.17 -9.87 8.27
N LEU A 165 -10.76 -9.20 7.24
CA LEU A 165 -10.10 -8.10 6.54
C LEU A 165 -10.91 -6.81 6.68
N ALA A 166 -10.28 -5.74 7.15
CA ALA A 166 -10.80 -4.39 7.15
C ALA A 166 -10.19 -3.64 5.95
N ILE A 167 -11.01 -3.32 4.96
CA ILE A 167 -10.57 -2.77 3.67
C ILE A 167 -10.91 -1.28 3.61
N ASP A 168 -9.92 -0.40 3.30
CA ASP A 168 -10.25 0.99 2.99
C ASP A 168 -11.10 1.10 1.72
N GLY A 169 -12.09 1.99 1.77
CA GLY A 169 -12.94 2.27 0.62
C GLY A 169 -14.34 1.67 0.69
N ASN A 170 -15.02 1.64 -0.46
CA ASN A 170 -16.43 1.25 -0.56
C ASN A 170 -16.67 -0.01 -1.41
N ARG A 171 -15.63 -0.55 -2.01
CA ARG A 171 -15.70 -1.73 -2.89
C ARG A 171 -14.46 -2.58 -2.73
N PHE A 172 -14.67 -3.89 -2.67
CA PHE A 172 -13.62 -4.90 -2.72
C PHE A 172 -14.20 -6.19 -3.28
N ARG A 173 -13.38 -6.97 -3.94
CA ARG A 173 -13.66 -8.35 -4.33
C ARG A 173 -12.49 -9.20 -3.94
N SER A 174 -12.70 -10.11 -3.01
CA SER A 174 -11.69 -11.06 -2.56
C SER A 174 -11.65 -12.29 -3.46
N SER A 175 -10.46 -12.78 -3.74
CA SER A 175 -10.18 -14.14 -4.21
C SER A 175 -9.84 -15.08 -3.06
N LEU A 176 -9.81 -14.56 -1.82
CA LEU A 176 -9.47 -15.28 -0.60
C LEU A 176 -10.76 -15.68 0.12
N ASP A 177 -10.75 -16.86 0.74
CA ASP A 177 -11.83 -17.31 1.63
C ASP A 177 -11.61 -16.73 3.05
N ILE A 178 -11.75 -15.41 3.16
CA ILE A 178 -11.66 -14.65 4.41
C ILE A 178 -12.77 -13.61 4.39
N PRO A 179 -13.62 -13.53 5.43
CA PRO A 179 -14.65 -12.51 5.54
C PRO A 179 -14.04 -11.11 5.60
N TYR A 180 -14.70 -10.13 5.01
CA TYR A 180 -14.19 -8.76 4.97
C TYR A 180 -15.29 -7.71 5.13
N ARG A 181 -14.86 -6.49 5.46
CA ARG A 181 -15.70 -5.28 5.47
C ARG A 181 -14.99 -4.14 4.75
N CYS A 182 -15.70 -3.50 3.80
CA CYS A 182 -15.26 -2.23 3.24
C CYS A 182 -15.64 -1.09 4.18
N ILE A 183 -14.71 -0.21 4.48
CA ILE A 183 -14.85 0.89 5.44
C ILE A 183 -14.43 2.19 4.76
N VAL A 184 -15.39 3.02 4.44
CA VAL A 184 -15.13 4.33 3.81
C VAL A 184 -14.34 5.23 4.77
N LYS A 185 -13.18 5.72 4.30
CA LYS A 185 -12.20 6.49 5.10
C LYS A 185 -11.77 5.70 6.33
N GLY A 186 -11.47 4.41 6.15
CA GLY A 186 -11.02 3.51 7.19
C GLY A 186 -9.69 3.93 7.78
N ASP A 187 -8.79 4.47 6.94
CA ASP A 187 -7.49 5.05 7.31
C ASP A 187 -7.56 6.19 8.33
N GLY A 188 -8.71 6.87 8.42
CA GLY A 188 -9.00 7.87 9.45
C GLY A 188 -9.80 7.35 10.65
N LYS A 189 -10.01 6.03 10.76
CA LYS A 189 -10.83 5.41 11.83
C LYS A 189 -10.09 4.29 12.55
N TYR A 190 -9.36 3.44 11.83
CA TYR A 190 -8.71 2.23 12.32
C TYR A 190 -7.22 2.26 12.07
N ALA A 191 -6.44 1.93 13.09
CA ALA A 191 -4.99 2.03 13.06
C ALA A 191 -4.33 1.02 12.11
N ASP A 192 -4.88 -0.19 11.99
CA ASP A 192 -4.40 -1.22 11.08
C ASP A 192 -4.55 -0.79 9.60
N ILE A 193 -5.70 -0.17 9.23
CA ILE A 193 -5.90 0.40 7.88
C ILE A 193 -4.96 1.59 7.66
N ALA A 194 -4.82 2.48 8.67
CA ALA A 194 -3.91 3.62 8.59
C ALA A 194 -2.45 3.16 8.43
N ALA A 195 -2.05 2.12 9.14
CA ALA A 195 -0.73 1.51 9.01
C ALA A 195 -0.51 0.92 7.60
N ALA A 196 -1.50 0.20 7.05
CA ALA A 196 -1.46 -0.30 5.68
C ALA A 196 -1.32 0.86 4.67
N SER A 197 -2.07 1.96 4.86
CA SER A 197 -1.96 3.18 4.04
C SER A 197 -0.55 3.77 4.07
N VAL A 198 0.08 3.86 5.25
CA VAL A 198 1.46 4.34 5.40
C VAL A 198 2.44 3.43 4.68
N LEU A 199 2.34 2.10 4.84
CA LEU A 199 3.23 1.15 4.17
C LEU A 199 3.05 1.19 2.65
N ALA A 200 1.83 1.10 2.13
CA ALA A 200 1.57 1.18 0.70
C ALA A 200 2.14 2.48 0.10
N LYS A 201 1.93 3.62 0.77
CA LYS A 201 2.39 4.93 0.32
C LYS A 201 3.90 5.07 0.36
N THR A 202 4.57 4.70 1.46
CA THR A 202 6.02 4.89 1.61
C THR A 202 6.82 3.95 0.71
N HIS A 203 6.41 2.69 0.58
CA HIS A 203 7.04 1.75 -0.35
C HIS A 203 6.87 2.21 -1.81
N ARG A 204 5.68 2.70 -2.17
CA ARG A 204 5.45 3.25 -3.49
C ARG A 204 6.28 4.50 -3.77
N ASP A 205 6.38 5.41 -2.82
CA ASP A 205 7.15 6.64 -2.99
C ASP A 205 8.65 6.33 -3.15
N GLU A 206 9.16 5.33 -2.45
CA GLU A 206 10.53 4.83 -2.63
C GLU A 206 10.73 4.24 -4.03
N TYR A 207 9.82 3.37 -4.48
CA TYR A 207 9.83 2.83 -5.84
C TYR A 207 9.85 3.93 -6.89
N MET A 208 9.03 4.97 -6.76
CA MET A 208 8.99 6.08 -7.71
C MET A 208 10.25 6.96 -7.66
N ARG A 209 10.92 7.07 -6.50
CA ARG A 209 12.22 7.75 -6.42
C ARG A 209 13.30 7.00 -7.20
N ARG A 210 13.35 5.66 -7.09
CA ARG A 210 14.30 4.83 -7.86
C ARG A 210 14.04 4.93 -9.37
N LEU A 211 12.78 4.86 -9.80
CA LEU A 211 12.46 5.07 -11.22
C LEU A 211 12.83 6.46 -11.73
N ALA A 212 12.80 7.48 -10.86
CA ALA A 212 13.21 8.83 -11.24
C ALA A 212 14.71 8.97 -11.50
N GLU A 213 15.55 8.08 -10.99
CA GLU A 213 16.98 8.03 -11.29
C GLU A 213 17.21 7.59 -12.74
N GLU A 214 16.41 6.66 -13.26
CA GLU A 214 16.48 6.19 -14.65
C GLU A 214 15.77 7.15 -15.64
N PHE A 215 14.68 7.78 -15.19
CA PHE A 215 13.81 8.63 -16.00
C PHE A 215 13.63 10.03 -15.39
N PRO A 216 14.72 10.81 -15.18
CA PRO A 216 14.65 12.09 -14.47
C PRO A 216 13.78 13.14 -15.16
N GLN A 217 13.58 13.03 -16.50
CA GLN A 217 12.80 13.98 -17.31
C GLN A 217 11.31 14.00 -16.96
N TYR A 218 10.76 12.97 -16.27
CA TYR A 218 9.34 12.93 -15.88
C TYR A 218 9.06 13.51 -14.48
N GLY A 219 10.11 13.85 -13.72
CA GLY A 219 10.01 14.44 -12.39
C GLY A 219 9.37 13.53 -11.33
N TRP A 220 9.46 12.20 -11.51
CA TRP A 220 8.82 11.22 -10.63
C TRP A 220 9.32 11.25 -9.18
N ALA A 221 10.53 11.73 -8.95
CA ALA A 221 11.03 11.96 -7.58
C ALA A 221 10.11 12.91 -6.79
N LYS A 222 9.49 13.90 -7.46
CA LYS A 222 8.59 14.88 -6.86
C LYS A 222 7.12 14.48 -7.03
N ASN A 223 6.68 14.26 -8.26
CA ASN A 223 5.27 14.05 -8.58
C ASN A 223 4.80 12.60 -8.33
N LYS A 224 5.70 11.64 -8.05
CA LYS A 224 5.39 10.23 -7.77
C LYS A 224 4.48 9.58 -8.83
N GLY A 225 4.58 10.03 -10.09
CA GLY A 225 3.76 9.54 -11.20
C GLY A 225 2.34 10.13 -11.28
N TYR A 226 1.97 11.06 -10.39
CA TYR A 226 0.67 11.73 -10.47
C TYR A 226 0.56 12.65 -11.69
N PRO A 227 -0.68 12.93 -12.19
CA PRO A 227 -0.94 13.68 -13.40
C PRO A 227 -0.74 15.19 -13.22
N THR A 228 0.44 15.62 -12.75
CA THR A 228 0.78 17.03 -12.65
C THR A 228 0.99 17.63 -14.04
N ARG A 229 0.92 18.95 -14.15
CA ARG A 229 1.18 19.67 -15.39
C ARG A 229 2.56 19.31 -15.96
N GLU A 230 3.58 19.31 -15.10
CA GLU A 230 4.96 18.98 -15.47
C GLU A 230 5.07 17.55 -16.02
N HIS A 231 4.41 16.57 -15.36
CA HIS A 231 4.42 15.18 -15.81
C HIS A 231 3.76 15.03 -17.18
N ARG A 232 2.58 15.66 -17.41
CA ARG A 232 1.90 15.63 -18.70
C ARG A 232 2.72 16.31 -19.81
N LEU A 233 3.40 17.43 -19.52
CA LEU A 233 4.30 18.07 -20.46
C LEU A 233 5.51 17.18 -20.79
N ALA A 234 6.06 16.48 -19.81
CA ALA A 234 7.14 15.53 -20.03
C ALA A 234 6.69 14.37 -20.94
N VAL A 235 5.49 13.80 -20.71
CA VAL A 235 4.93 12.76 -21.58
C VAL A 235 4.74 13.27 -23.02
N ARG A 236 4.24 14.49 -23.22
CA ARG A 236 4.11 15.09 -24.56
C ARG A 236 5.48 15.26 -25.25
N ARG A 237 6.51 15.63 -24.50
CA ARG A 237 7.85 15.92 -25.05
C ARG A 237 8.67 14.65 -25.32
N TYR A 238 8.61 13.68 -24.42
CA TYR A 238 9.51 12.52 -24.40
C TYR A 238 8.79 11.19 -24.71
N GLY A 239 7.45 11.22 -24.85
CA GLY A 239 6.62 10.03 -25.03
C GLY A 239 6.35 9.29 -23.73
N VAL A 240 5.77 8.10 -23.85
CA VAL A 240 5.52 7.19 -22.73
C VAL A 240 6.69 6.21 -22.58
N THR A 241 6.90 5.72 -21.36
CA THR A 241 7.85 4.64 -21.03
C THR A 241 7.07 3.36 -20.71
N PRO A 242 7.70 2.19 -20.55
CA PRO A 242 7.06 0.97 -20.08
C PRO A 242 6.39 1.11 -18.70
N TYR A 243 6.77 2.13 -17.93
CA TYR A 243 6.18 2.40 -16.62
C TYR A 243 4.92 3.26 -16.66
N HIS A 244 4.52 3.78 -17.82
CA HIS A 244 3.27 4.52 -17.97
C HIS A 244 2.11 3.54 -18.19
N ARG A 245 0.95 3.89 -17.63
CA ARG A 245 -0.31 3.15 -17.79
C ARG A 245 -0.98 3.61 -19.06
N LEU A 246 -0.93 2.79 -20.10
CA LEU A 246 -1.36 3.16 -21.45
C LEU A 246 -2.87 3.41 -21.57
N THR A 247 -3.67 2.76 -20.72
CA THR A 247 -5.13 2.95 -20.67
C THR A 247 -5.57 4.22 -19.94
N PHE A 248 -4.63 4.94 -19.31
CA PHE A 248 -4.94 6.19 -18.62
C PHE A 248 -4.86 7.38 -19.56
N ASN A 249 -5.71 8.40 -19.34
CA ASN A 249 -5.67 9.63 -20.13
C ASN A 249 -4.44 10.49 -19.76
N HIS A 250 -3.47 10.52 -20.67
CA HIS A 250 -2.25 11.32 -20.57
C HIS A 250 -2.46 12.76 -21.01
N GLU A 251 -3.55 13.06 -21.72
CA GLU A 251 -3.90 14.41 -22.18
C GLU A 251 -4.77 15.13 -21.14
N SER A 252 -4.54 16.41 -20.92
CA SER A 252 -5.45 17.23 -20.16
C SER A 252 -6.37 17.97 -21.12
N GLY A 253 -7.67 17.72 -21.07
CA GLY A 253 -8.66 18.45 -21.84
C GLY A 253 -8.80 19.96 -21.49
N GLN A 254 -7.88 20.52 -20.70
CA GLN A 254 -7.89 21.92 -20.24
C GLN A 254 -6.66 22.74 -20.67
N LEU A 255 -5.80 22.26 -21.55
CA LEU A 255 -4.59 23.00 -22.00
C LEU A 255 -4.70 23.59 -23.40
N GLU A 256 -5.88 23.62 -24.01
CA GLU A 256 -6.10 24.27 -25.32
C GLU A 256 -6.84 25.60 -25.23
N LEU A 257 -6.61 26.35 -24.18
CA LEU A 257 -6.98 27.77 -24.19
C LEU A 257 -5.77 28.57 -23.75
N PHE A 258 -4.83 28.76 -24.72
CA PHE A 258 -3.99 29.97 -24.92
C PHE A 258 -2.91 29.66 -25.96
#